data_1f3512205fa96a26bfea9443dc6aeca7
#
_entry.id   1f3512205fa96a26bfea9443dc6aeca7
#
_cell.length_a   1.000
_cell.length_b   1.000
_cell.length_c   1.000
_cell.angle_alpha   90.00
_cell.angle_beta   90.00
_cell.angle_gamma   90.00
#
_symmetry.space_group_name_H-M   'P 1'
#
loop_
_entity.id
_entity.type
_entity.pdbx_description
1 polymer ?
#
loop_
_entity_poly.entity_id
_entity_poly.type
_entity_poly.pdbx_seq_one_letter_code
_entity_poly.pdbx_strand_id
1 'polypeptide(L)'
;MLTAIALSHDAILESHITGWQEMGKTLAEKLWDSHVVHSAPDEPDLLYIDMHLVHEVTSPQAFDGLRLAGRTVHRPDLTLATEDHNVPTQHIELPIADPVSRTQVETLRKNCAEFGVELYPMGNAEQGIVHVIGPQLGITQPGMTIVCGDSHTSTHGAFGALAFGIGTSQVEHVLATQALPLDRPKTMAVTVEGELPDGVTPKDVILAVIAKTGTGGGQGYMVEYRGSTFEQMSMEGRMTVCNMSIEFGARAGMIAPDETTFAYLKGRPHAPSGEHWDQAVEYWTSLRTDDDAEFDAHVTLDAATLAPFVTWGTNPGQGAPLSETIPDPASFADESARVAAEKALAYMGLSAGTPLREIRVDTVFVGSCTNGRIEDLRAAAGVINGHKVADGVRMLVVPGSMRVRVQAEEEGLDAVFTAAGAEWRQAGCSMCLGMNPDQLAPGERSASTSNRNFEGRQGKGGRTHLVSPLVAAATAVAGHLASPADL
;
A
#
# COMPACT_ATOMS: atom_id res chain seq x y z
N MET A 1 -23.60 37.02 -11.13
CA MET A 1 -24.34 37.14 -12.41
C MET A 1 -24.26 35.79 -13.09
N LEU A 2 -25.05 34.85 -12.60
CA LEU A 2 -25.19 33.49 -13.11
C LEU A 2 -26.67 33.16 -12.97
N THR A 3 -27.40 33.30 -14.04
CA THR A 3 -28.80 32.85 -14.07
C THR A 3 -29.13 32.34 -15.48
N ALA A 4 -29.61 31.13 -15.50
CA ALA A 4 -30.49 30.54 -16.52
C ALA A 4 -29.93 30.21 -17.92
N ILE A 5 -29.71 28.93 -18.17
CA ILE A 5 -30.28 28.27 -19.34
C ILE A 5 -30.85 26.92 -18.85
N ALA A 6 -32.07 26.97 -18.38
CA ALA A 6 -32.99 25.84 -18.43
C ALA A 6 -34.02 26.24 -19.46
N LEU A 7 -34.23 25.42 -20.50
CA LEU A 7 -35.54 25.16 -21.12
C LEU A 7 -35.40 24.41 -22.46
N SER A 8 -36.15 23.34 -22.50
CA SER A 8 -36.81 22.73 -23.68
C SER A 8 -35.99 21.76 -24.53
N HIS A 9 -36.08 20.50 -24.16
CA HIS A 9 -36.21 19.39 -25.09
C HIS A 9 -37.10 18.30 -24.46
N ASP A 10 -38.31 18.69 -24.04
CA ASP A 10 -39.43 17.75 -23.93
C ASP A 10 -40.18 17.74 -25.28
N ALA A 11 -40.30 16.55 -25.78
CA ALA A 11 -41.13 16.08 -26.89
C ALA A 11 -40.35 15.60 -28.12
N ILE A 12 -40.52 14.33 -28.34
CA ILE A 12 -40.27 13.45 -29.49
C ILE A 12 -39.17 12.43 -29.20
N LEU A 13 -39.58 11.32 -28.58
CA LEU A 13 -39.19 9.95 -28.87
C LEU A 13 -39.77 8.97 -27.82
N GLU A 14 -41.10 8.96 -27.69
CA GLU A 14 -41.81 7.76 -27.26
C GLU A 14 -41.93 6.83 -28.48
N SER A 15 -41.02 5.86 -28.58
CA SER A 15 -41.37 4.56 -29.22
C SER A 15 -40.20 3.58 -29.08
N HIS A 16 -40.43 2.51 -28.34
CA HIS A 16 -39.69 1.23 -28.38
C HIS A 16 -38.23 1.23 -27.95
N ILE A 17 -37.96 1.39 -26.67
CA ILE A 17 -36.85 0.73 -26.04
C ILE A 17 -37.42 -0.24 -25.00
N THR A 18 -37.52 -1.51 -25.40
CA THR A 18 -37.70 -2.66 -24.52
C THR A 18 -36.63 -2.63 -23.45
N GLY A 19 -37.06 -2.68 -22.19
CA GLY A 19 -36.30 -2.60 -20.98
C GLY A 19 -34.93 -3.26 -21.00
N TRP A 20 -33.90 -2.49 -21.26
CA TRP A 20 -32.58 -2.72 -20.72
C TRP A 20 -32.63 -2.13 -19.30
N GLN A 21 -32.78 -2.97 -18.27
CA GLN A 21 -32.42 -2.56 -16.93
C GLN A 21 -30.92 -2.20 -17.03
N GLU A 22 -30.57 -0.94 -16.76
CA GLU A 22 -29.17 -0.61 -16.56
C GLU A 22 -28.68 -1.51 -15.43
N MET A 23 -27.73 -2.40 -15.73
CA MET A 23 -27.10 -3.24 -14.70
C MET A 23 -26.42 -2.31 -13.71
N GLY A 24 -26.47 -2.69 -12.43
CA GLY A 24 -25.76 -1.96 -11.37
C GLY A 24 -24.27 -1.86 -11.65
N LYS A 25 -23.63 -0.87 -11.08
CA LYS A 25 -22.21 -0.59 -11.27
C LYS A 25 -21.40 -0.95 -10.02
N THR A 26 -20.24 -1.50 -10.23
CA THR A 26 -19.24 -1.67 -9.17
C THR A 26 -18.64 -0.30 -8.75
N LEU A 27 -18.06 -0.22 -7.55
CA LEU A 27 -17.33 0.95 -7.10
C LEU A 27 -16.31 1.42 -8.16
N ALA A 28 -15.54 0.48 -8.70
CA ALA A 28 -14.54 0.78 -9.72
C ALA A 28 -15.12 1.40 -10.98
N GLU A 29 -16.26 0.91 -11.45
CA GLU A 29 -16.96 1.44 -12.62
C GLU A 29 -17.55 2.84 -12.37
N LYS A 30 -18.13 3.07 -11.19
CA LYS A 30 -18.65 4.40 -10.82
C LYS A 30 -17.52 5.44 -10.81
N LEU A 31 -16.36 5.08 -10.23
CA LEU A 31 -15.21 5.98 -10.20
C LEU A 31 -14.63 6.21 -11.59
N TRP A 32 -14.50 5.16 -12.39
CA TRP A 32 -14.02 5.31 -13.77
C TRP A 32 -14.90 6.25 -14.57
N ASP A 33 -16.19 5.98 -14.61
CA ASP A 33 -17.15 6.74 -15.40
C ASP A 33 -17.22 8.22 -14.98
N SER A 34 -17.07 8.52 -13.69
CA SER A 34 -17.08 9.90 -13.18
C SER A 34 -15.81 10.69 -13.50
N HIS A 35 -14.70 10.03 -13.89
CA HIS A 35 -13.41 10.67 -14.16
C HIS A 35 -13.01 10.66 -15.63
N VAL A 36 -13.75 9.97 -16.49
CA VAL A 36 -13.50 10.00 -17.95
C VAL A 36 -13.86 11.39 -18.49
N VAL A 37 -12.85 12.10 -19.01
CA VAL A 37 -13.02 13.43 -19.64
C VAL A 37 -13.04 13.35 -21.15
N HIS A 38 -12.57 12.24 -21.73
CA HIS A 38 -12.65 11.93 -23.15
C HIS A 38 -12.63 10.42 -23.37
N SER A 39 -13.47 9.95 -24.27
CA SER A 39 -13.50 8.56 -24.74
C SER A 39 -13.82 8.54 -26.23
N ALA A 40 -13.13 7.70 -26.99
CA ALA A 40 -13.40 7.49 -28.40
C ALA A 40 -13.23 5.99 -28.74
N PRO A 41 -13.93 5.48 -29.78
CA PRO A 41 -13.74 4.10 -30.22
C PRO A 41 -12.26 3.79 -30.54
N ASP A 42 -11.79 2.65 -30.07
CA ASP A 42 -10.42 2.15 -30.29
C ASP A 42 -9.29 3.03 -29.71
N GLU A 43 -9.62 3.95 -28.80
CA GLU A 43 -8.66 4.78 -28.06
C GLU A 43 -8.79 4.53 -26.54
N PRO A 44 -7.69 4.67 -25.75
CA PRO A 44 -7.79 4.66 -24.30
C PRO A 44 -8.66 5.81 -23.78
N ASP A 45 -9.40 5.56 -22.69
CA ASP A 45 -10.11 6.62 -21.98
C ASP A 45 -9.11 7.61 -21.38
N LEU A 46 -9.39 8.90 -21.47
CA LEU A 46 -8.62 9.94 -20.79
C LEU A 46 -9.28 10.21 -19.43
N LEU A 47 -8.58 9.82 -18.35
CA LEU A 47 -9.05 10.03 -16.98
C LEU A 47 -8.47 11.32 -16.39
N TYR A 48 -9.30 12.11 -15.74
CA TYR A 48 -8.85 13.18 -14.85
C TYR A 48 -8.27 12.61 -13.57
N ILE A 49 -7.20 13.24 -13.05
CA ILE A 49 -6.51 12.84 -11.82
C ILE A 49 -6.74 13.90 -10.74
N ASP A 50 -7.40 13.53 -9.64
CA ASP A 50 -7.70 14.45 -8.53
C ASP A 50 -6.49 14.76 -7.67
N MET A 51 -5.58 13.79 -7.48
CA MET A 51 -4.38 13.98 -6.68
C MET A 51 -3.18 13.26 -7.29
N HIS A 52 -2.09 13.99 -7.46
CA HIS A 52 -0.80 13.46 -7.87
C HIS A 52 0.19 13.52 -6.71
N LEU A 53 0.59 12.36 -6.21
CA LEU A 53 1.61 12.24 -5.17
C LEU A 53 2.98 12.00 -5.80
N VAL A 54 4.01 12.68 -5.29
CA VAL A 54 5.35 12.69 -5.88
C VAL A 54 6.42 12.44 -4.81
N HIS A 55 7.46 11.72 -5.18
CA HIS A 55 8.64 11.50 -4.34
C HIS A 55 9.95 11.55 -5.15
N GLU A 56 11.09 11.48 -4.48
CA GLU A 56 12.41 11.75 -5.08
C GLU A 56 12.88 10.71 -6.09
N VAL A 57 12.33 9.48 -6.09
CA VAL A 57 12.89 8.38 -6.91
C VAL A 57 12.42 8.46 -8.37
N THR A 58 11.13 8.72 -8.61
CA THR A 58 10.50 8.62 -9.95
C THR A 58 10.23 9.97 -10.60
N SER A 59 10.45 11.07 -9.90
CA SER A 59 10.11 12.41 -10.38
C SER A 59 11.21 13.18 -11.12
N PRO A 60 12.53 12.95 -10.93
CA PRO A 60 13.56 13.78 -11.53
C PRO A 60 13.44 13.91 -13.04
N GLN A 61 13.33 12.79 -13.77
CA GLN A 61 13.20 12.79 -15.23
C GLN A 61 11.88 13.40 -15.71
N ALA A 62 10.79 13.24 -14.94
CA ALA A 62 9.50 13.83 -15.27
C ALA A 62 9.56 15.38 -15.25
N PHE A 63 10.17 15.96 -14.24
CA PHE A 63 10.40 17.41 -14.18
C PHE A 63 11.39 17.90 -15.27
N ASP A 64 12.41 17.11 -15.60
CA ASP A 64 13.32 17.42 -16.71
C ASP A 64 12.57 17.42 -18.05
N GLY A 65 11.66 16.48 -18.27
CA GLY A 65 10.79 16.44 -19.45
C GLY A 65 9.93 17.70 -19.58
N LEU A 66 9.28 18.14 -18.48
CA LEU A 66 8.52 19.41 -18.47
C LEU A 66 9.40 20.60 -18.86
N ARG A 67 10.59 20.69 -18.29
CA ARG A 67 11.55 21.78 -18.54
C ARG A 67 11.99 21.80 -20.01
N LEU A 68 12.33 20.64 -20.57
CA LEU A 68 12.71 20.52 -21.98
C LEU A 68 11.56 20.87 -22.93
N ALA A 69 10.32 20.55 -22.57
CA ALA A 69 9.11 20.86 -23.33
C ALA A 69 8.62 22.32 -23.12
N GLY A 70 9.24 23.09 -22.22
CA GLY A 70 8.81 24.45 -21.87
C GLY A 70 7.44 24.48 -21.18
N ARG A 71 7.08 23.42 -20.45
CA ARG A 71 5.81 23.26 -19.72
C ARG A 71 5.99 23.51 -18.23
N THR A 72 4.91 23.88 -17.57
CA THR A 72 4.80 23.98 -16.11
C THR A 72 3.98 22.82 -15.56
N VAL A 73 3.98 22.64 -14.25
CA VAL A 73 3.00 21.78 -13.59
C VAL A 73 1.62 22.40 -13.75
N HIS A 74 0.67 21.62 -14.26
CA HIS A 74 -0.67 22.11 -14.61
C HIS A 74 -1.50 22.45 -13.37
N ARG A 75 -1.48 21.59 -12.35
CA ARG A 75 -2.22 21.76 -11.09
C ARG A 75 -1.29 21.51 -9.90
N PRO A 76 -0.42 22.49 -9.56
CA PRO A 76 0.45 22.36 -8.39
C PRO A 76 -0.33 22.23 -7.07
N ASP A 77 -1.56 22.74 -7.02
CA ASP A 77 -2.49 22.62 -5.90
C ASP A 77 -3.07 21.20 -5.73
N LEU A 78 -3.02 20.34 -6.75
CA LEU A 78 -3.38 18.92 -6.73
C LEU A 78 -2.15 18.01 -6.82
N THR A 79 -0.97 18.55 -6.53
CA THR A 79 0.30 17.81 -6.54
C THR A 79 1.00 18.01 -5.22
N LEU A 80 1.31 16.91 -4.52
CA LEU A 80 2.02 16.94 -3.24
C LEU A 80 3.26 16.07 -3.30
N ALA A 81 4.39 16.59 -2.84
CA ALA A 81 5.65 15.87 -2.77
C ALA A 81 6.08 15.58 -1.31
N THR A 82 6.78 14.46 -1.12
CA THR A 82 7.43 14.12 0.15
C THR A 82 8.77 13.43 -0.10
N GLU A 83 9.67 13.50 0.86
CA GLU A 83 10.95 12.77 0.87
C GLU A 83 10.80 11.54 1.76
N ASP A 84 10.87 10.33 1.19
CA ASP A 84 10.55 9.11 1.93
C ASP A 84 11.43 7.89 1.62
N HIS A 85 11.93 7.74 0.40
CA HIS A 85 12.65 6.54 -0.04
C HIS A 85 14.16 6.59 0.25
N ASN A 86 14.81 7.70 -0.09
CA ASN A 86 16.28 7.86 -0.01
C ASN A 86 16.74 8.57 1.27
N VAL A 87 15.82 8.85 2.18
CA VAL A 87 16.13 9.52 3.44
C VAL A 87 16.67 8.53 4.47
N PRO A 88 17.72 8.90 5.23
CA PRO A 88 18.17 8.10 6.35
C PRO A 88 17.15 8.15 7.51
N THR A 89 17.14 7.08 8.32
CA THR A 89 16.29 6.99 9.52
C THR A 89 17.06 7.28 10.81
N GLN A 90 18.33 7.61 10.69
CA GLN A 90 19.21 8.06 11.78
C GLN A 90 20.01 9.28 11.31
N HIS A 91 20.41 10.13 12.25
CA HIS A 91 21.25 11.30 11.99
C HIS A 91 20.73 12.20 10.87
N ILE A 92 19.40 12.41 10.85
CA ILE A 92 18.72 13.23 9.81
C ILE A 92 19.16 14.70 9.80
N GLU A 93 19.83 15.14 10.86
CA GLU A 93 20.45 16.47 10.99
C GLU A 93 21.74 16.60 10.18
N LEU A 94 22.33 15.47 9.74
CA LEU A 94 23.53 15.46 8.91
C LEU A 94 23.20 15.37 7.42
N PRO A 95 24.10 15.84 6.53
CA PRO A 95 23.93 15.62 5.10
C PRO A 95 23.85 14.12 4.76
N ILE A 96 22.96 13.76 3.84
CA ILE A 96 22.84 12.37 3.36
C ILE A 96 24.21 11.91 2.82
N ALA A 97 24.75 10.84 3.38
CA ALA A 97 26.10 10.39 3.07
C ALA A 97 26.23 9.81 1.65
N ASP A 98 25.24 9.01 1.22
CA ASP A 98 25.22 8.47 -0.14
C ASP A 98 25.00 9.57 -1.17
N PRO A 99 25.89 9.75 -2.16
CA PRO A 99 25.81 10.85 -3.11
C PRO A 99 24.62 10.73 -4.09
N VAL A 100 24.18 9.50 -4.40
CA VAL A 100 23.04 9.28 -5.31
C VAL A 100 21.75 9.65 -4.59
N SER A 101 21.53 9.13 -3.39
CA SER A 101 20.38 9.47 -2.55
C SER A 101 20.31 10.97 -2.28
N ARG A 102 21.43 11.58 -1.91
CA ARG A 102 21.51 13.04 -1.69
C ARG A 102 21.10 13.82 -2.94
N THR A 103 21.64 13.47 -4.11
CA THR A 103 21.32 14.13 -5.37
C THR A 103 19.85 14.04 -5.71
N GLN A 104 19.21 12.87 -5.51
CA GLN A 104 17.78 12.68 -5.77
C GLN A 104 16.92 13.56 -4.85
N VAL A 105 17.22 13.59 -3.55
CA VAL A 105 16.50 14.42 -2.58
C VAL A 105 16.67 15.92 -2.88
N GLU A 106 17.90 16.38 -3.14
CA GLU A 106 18.18 17.77 -3.50
C GLU A 106 17.51 18.16 -4.82
N THR A 107 17.44 17.23 -5.78
CA THR A 107 16.76 17.46 -7.07
C THR A 107 15.25 17.61 -6.87
N LEU A 108 14.63 16.80 -6.02
CA LEU A 108 13.20 16.93 -5.68
C LEU A 108 12.93 18.31 -5.08
N ARG A 109 13.73 18.75 -4.10
CA ARG A 109 13.61 20.08 -3.46
C ARG A 109 13.69 21.21 -4.48
N LYS A 110 14.68 21.14 -5.38
CA LYS A 110 14.85 22.13 -6.45
C LYS A 110 13.66 22.15 -7.39
N ASN A 111 13.19 20.98 -7.84
CA ASN A 111 12.07 20.87 -8.75
C ASN A 111 10.76 21.38 -8.12
N CYS A 112 10.47 21.01 -6.88
CA CYS A 112 9.28 21.50 -6.18
C CYS A 112 9.30 23.03 -6.03
N ALA A 113 10.45 23.62 -5.67
CA ALA A 113 10.60 25.06 -5.57
C ALA A 113 10.44 25.76 -6.94
N GLU A 114 10.98 25.19 -8.03
CA GLU A 114 10.90 25.74 -9.38
C GLU A 114 9.47 25.71 -9.95
N PHE A 115 8.75 24.59 -9.73
CA PHE A 115 7.43 24.35 -10.31
C PHE A 115 6.27 24.69 -9.37
N GLY A 116 6.54 25.16 -8.15
CA GLY A 116 5.52 25.57 -7.18
C GLY A 116 4.75 24.42 -6.55
N VAL A 117 5.37 23.23 -6.47
CA VAL A 117 4.78 22.05 -5.84
C VAL A 117 5.06 22.07 -4.34
N GLU A 118 4.04 21.80 -3.52
CA GLU A 118 4.20 21.65 -2.07
C GLU A 118 5.05 20.42 -1.75
N LEU A 119 6.01 20.58 -0.82
CA LEU A 119 6.94 19.53 -0.41
C LEU A 119 6.98 19.40 1.11
N TYR A 120 6.87 18.17 1.61
CA TYR A 120 7.19 17.82 2.99
C TYR A 120 8.59 17.18 3.06
N PRO A 121 9.64 17.99 3.30
CA PRO A 121 11.01 17.50 3.32
C PRO A 121 11.34 16.74 4.59
N MET A 122 12.41 15.94 4.57
CA MET A 122 12.97 15.25 5.72
C MET A 122 13.12 16.18 6.94
N GLY A 123 12.59 15.76 8.07
CA GLY A 123 12.55 16.55 9.32
C GLY A 123 11.36 17.48 9.46
N ASN A 124 10.49 17.63 8.45
CA ASN A 124 9.23 18.35 8.57
C ASN A 124 8.23 17.53 9.41
N ALA A 125 7.37 18.19 10.18
CA ALA A 125 6.35 17.52 11.01
C ALA A 125 5.35 16.68 10.19
N GLU A 126 5.10 17.03 8.93
CA GLU A 126 4.19 16.34 8.03
C GLU A 126 4.92 15.31 7.13
N GLN A 127 6.25 15.21 7.23
CA GLN A 127 7.04 14.28 6.44
C GLN A 127 6.74 12.83 6.79
N GLY A 128 6.73 11.98 5.80
CA GLY A 128 6.59 10.53 5.94
C GLY A 128 6.43 9.84 4.61
N ILE A 129 6.21 8.55 4.66
CA ILE A 129 5.96 7.74 3.49
C ILE A 129 4.71 8.25 2.78
N VAL A 130 4.81 8.47 1.48
CA VAL A 130 3.77 9.09 0.66
C VAL A 130 2.38 8.44 0.86
N HIS A 131 2.32 7.11 0.98
CA HIS A 131 1.09 6.35 1.21
C HIS A 131 0.62 6.31 2.68
N VAL A 132 1.35 6.91 3.59
CA VAL A 132 0.95 7.12 4.99
C VAL A 132 0.44 8.54 5.20
N ILE A 133 1.15 9.55 4.68
CA ILE A 133 0.78 10.95 4.89
C ILE A 133 -0.53 11.33 4.19
N GLY A 134 -0.77 10.86 2.96
CA GLY A 134 -2.01 11.14 2.23
C GLY A 134 -3.27 10.80 3.02
N PRO A 135 -3.43 9.56 3.50
CA PRO A 135 -4.50 9.16 4.43
C PRO A 135 -4.51 9.94 5.73
N GLN A 136 -3.36 10.05 6.38
CA GLN A 136 -3.24 10.66 7.71
C GLN A 136 -3.63 12.13 7.74
N LEU A 137 -3.38 12.86 6.67
CA LEU A 137 -3.73 14.27 6.53
C LEU A 137 -5.15 14.49 5.98
N GLY A 138 -5.84 13.43 5.53
CA GLY A 138 -7.16 13.52 4.89
C GLY A 138 -7.10 14.03 3.45
N ILE A 139 -5.92 13.96 2.82
CA ILE A 139 -5.73 14.26 1.39
C ILE A 139 -6.38 13.15 0.54
N THR A 140 -6.27 11.89 1.01
CA THR A 140 -6.95 10.75 0.41
C THR A 140 -8.41 10.74 0.86
N GLN A 141 -9.34 10.81 -0.09
CA GLN A 141 -10.78 10.81 0.18
C GLN A 141 -11.50 9.84 -0.76
N PRO A 142 -12.66 9.31 -0.35
CA PRO A 142 -13.48 8.47 -1.22
C PRO A 142 -13.87 9.20 -2.52
N GLY A 143 -13.93 8.46 -3.59
CA GLY A 143 -14.35 8.98 -4.88
C GLY A 143 -13.25 9.63 -5.71
N MET A 144 -12.03 9.80 -5.19
CA MET A 144 -10.92 10.41 -5.91
C MET A 144 -10.17 9.43 -6.80
N THR A 145 -9.56 9.95 -7.85
CA THR A 145 -8.48 9.31 -8.60
C THR A 145 -7.13 9.80 -8.07
N ILE A 146 -6.25 8.85 -7.66
CA ILE A 146 -4.95 9.18 -7.04
C ILE A 146 -3.84 8.41 -7.74
N VAL A 147 -2.80 9.12 -8.18
CA VAL A 147 -1.63 8.50 -8.80
C VAL A 147 -0.32 8.91 -8.12
N CYS A 148 0.66 8.03 -8.22
CA CYS A 148 2.03 8.27 -7.75
C CYS A 148 3.00 7.42 -8.58
N GLY A 149 4.24 7.83 -8.67
CA GLY A 149 5.31 7.04 -9.27
C GLY A 149 5.75 5.81 -8.44
N ASP A 150 4.90 5.32 -7.55
CA ASP A 150 5.10 4.15 -6.70
C ASP A 150 3.93 3.16 -6.86
N SER A 151 4.26 1.87 -6.98
CA SER A 151 3.28 0.82 -7.21
C SER A 151 2.31 0.62 -6.03
N HIS A 152 2.70 0.97 -4.79
CA HIS A 152 1.85 0.84 -3.60
C HIS A 152 0.84 2.00 -3.42
N THR A 153 0.67 2.84 -4.43
CA THR A 153 -0.41 3.85 -4.51
C THR A 153 -1.79 3.23 -4.30
N SER A 154 -1.95 1.95 -4.62
CA SER A 154 -3.16 1.17 -4.32
C SER A 154 -3.60 1.23 -2.84
N THR A 155 -2.71 1.58 -1.90
CA THR A 155 -3.04 1.83 -0.48
C THR A 155 -4.23 2.76 -0.30
N HIS A 156 -4.31 3.81 -1.12
CA HIS A 156 -5.36 4.83 -1.04
C HIS A 156 -6.75 4.28 -1.41
N GLY A 157 -6.81 3.14 -2.11
CA GLY A 157 -8.05 2.45 -2.43
C GLY A 157 -8.81 1.93 -1.20
N ALA A 158 -8.16 1.82 -0.04
CA ALA A 158 -8.80 1.52 1.24
C ALA A 158 -9.90 2.53 1.63
N PHE A 159 -9.88 3.71 1.03
CA PHE A 159 -10.85 4.78 1.23
C PHE A 159 -11.96 4.79 0.15
N GLY A 160 -11.97 3.85 -0.76
CA GLY A 160 -12.85 3.91 -1.92
C GLY A 160 -12.39 4.94 -2.96
N ALA A 161 -11.08 5.14 -3.09
CA ALA A 161 -10.46 5.91 -4.16
C ALA A 161 -9.95 4.98 -5.27
N LEU A 162 -9.97 5.41 -6.51
CA LEU A 162 -9.30 4.74 -7.62
C LEU A 162 -7.83 5.16 -7.64
N ALA A 163 -6.97 4.34 -7.01
CA ALA A 163 -5.59 4.70 -6.76
C ALA A 163 -4.63 3.65 -7.33
N PHE A 164 -3.63 4.09 -8.10
CA PHE A 164 -2.67 3.17 -8.75
C PHE A 164 -1.33 3.83 -9.06
N GLY A 165 -0.30 2.98 -9.12
CA GLY A 165 1.04 3.38 -9.52
C GLY A 165 1.17 3.66 -11.02
N ILE A 166 2.01 4.64 -11.37
CA ILE A 166 2.29 5.05 -12.74
C ILE A 166 3.81 5.11 -13.02
N GLY A 167 4.19 4.89 -14.25
CA GLY A 167 5.60 4.99 -14.67
C GLY A 167 6.07 6.44 -14.82
N THR A 168 7.40 6.65 -14.85
CA THR A 168 8.01 7.99 -14.90
C THR A 168 7.50 8.87 -16.05
N SER A 169 7.28 8.31 -17.25
CA SER A 169 6.71 9.07 -18.38
C SER A 169 5.25 9.47 -18.16
N GLN A 170 4.50 8.65 -17.42
CA GLN A 170 3.13 8.98 -17.01
C GLN A 170 3.13 10.03 -15.90
N VAL A 171 4.12 10.02 -14.99
CA VAL A 171 4.33 11.11 -14.00
C VAL A 171 4.50 12.45 -14.72
N GLU A 172 5.36 12.51 -15.75
CA GLU A 172 5.51 13.72 -16.58
C GLU A 172 4.19 14.15 -17.21
N HIS A 173 3.45 13.18 -17.80
CA HIS A 173 2.18 13.46 -18.45
C HIS A 173 1.16 14.04 -17.47
N VAL A 174 0.99 13.45 -16.28
CA VAL A 174 0.05 13.94 -15.26
C VAL A 174 0.48 15.32 -14.73
N LEU A 175 1.77 15.55 -14.49
CA LEU A 175 2.27 16.87 -14.11
C LEU A 175 1.91 17.94 -15.15
N ALA A 176 1.98 17.59 -16.44
CA ALA A 176 1.71 18.50 -17.55
C ALA A 176 0.22 18.75 -17.82
N THR A 177 -0.68 17.79 -17.51
CA THR A 177 -2.05 17.78 -18.02
C THR A 177 -3.12 17.53 -16.97
N GLN A 178 -2.77 17.00 -15.81
CA GLN A 178 -3.67 16.48 -14.78
C GLN A 178 -4.62 15.37 -15.28
N ALA A 179 -4.24 14.68 -16.33
CA ALA A 179 -5.03 13.61 -16.94
C ALA A 179 -4.11 12.46 -17.37
N LEU A 180 -4.67 11.28 -17.59
CA LEU A 180 -3.90 10.10 -17.99
C LEU A 180 -4.72 9.21 -18.96
N PRO A 181 -4.20 8.86 -20.15
CA PRO A 181 -4.84 7.88 -21.03
C PRO A 181 -4.63 6.47 -20.50
N LEU A 182 -5.71 5.70 -20.35
CA LEU A 182 -5.70 4.33 -19.82
C LEU A 182 -6.78 3.47 -20.47
N ASP A 183 -6.43 2.20 -20.72
CA ASP A 183 -7.43 1.18 -21.02
C ASP A 183 -8.17 0.81 -19.74
N ARG A 184 -9.50 0.66 -19.83
CA ARG A 184 -10.35 0.28 -18.70
C ARG A 184 -10.03 -1.16 -18.24
N PRO A 185 -9.57 -1.38 -17.00
CA PRO A 185 -9.35 -2.71 -16.48
C PRO A 185 -10.68 -3.44 -16.21
N LYS A 186 -10.63 -4.76 -16.15
CA LYS A 186 -11.73 -5.60 -15.66
C LYS A 186 -11.90 -5.43 -14.14
N THR A 187 -13.01 -5.94 -13.62
CA THR A 187 -13.35 -5.90 -12.19
C THR A 187 -13.24 -7.29 -11.56
N MET A 188 -12.71 -7.36 -10.33
CA MET A 188 -12.62 -8.60 -9.55
C MET A 188 -13.12 -8.37 -8.13
N ALA A 189 -13.99 -9.24 -7.64
CA ALA A 189 -14.35 -9.29 -6.23
C ALA A 189 -13.45 -10.28 -5.47
N VAL A 190 -12.83 -9.83 -4.39
CA VAL A 190 -12.19 -10.68 -3.38
C VAL A 190 -13.04 -10.63 -2.12
N THR A 191 -13.76 -11.70 -1.85
CA THR A 191 -14.70 -11.80 -0.71
C THR A 191 -14.11 -12.64 0.39
N VAL A 192 -14.05 -12.10 1.61
CA VAL A 192 -13.65 -12.84 2.81
C VAL A 192 -14.75 -12.69 3.85
N GLU A 193 -15.31 -13.83 4.27
CA GLU A 193 -16.40 -13.86 5.22
C GLU A 193 -15.96 -14.44 6.57
N GLY A 194 -16.51 -13.91 7.63
CA GLY A 194 -16.30 -14.36 9.00
C GLY A 194 -15.37 -13.45 9.80
N GLU A 195 -15.13 -13.84 11.04
CA GLU A 195 -14.21 -13.17 11.97
C GLU A 195 -12.82 -13.78 11.84
N LEU A 196 -11.78 -12.96 11.94
CA LEU A 196 -10.39 -13.43 11.93
C LEU A 196 -10.09 -14.19 13.24
N PRO A 197 -9.43 -15.35 13.19
CA PRO A 197 -8.93 -16.01 14.38
C PRO A 197 -7.93 -15.15 15.17
N ASP A 198 -7.79 -15.43 16.46
CA ASP A 198 -6.80 -14.78 17.31
C ASP A 198 -5.38 -14.90 16.72
N GLY A 199 -4.67 -13.77 16.68
CA GLY A 199 -3.31 -13.69 16.13
C GLY A 199 -3.23 -13.57 14.61
N VAL A 200 -4.36 -13.62 13.90
CA VAL A 200 -4.44 -13.36 12.45
C VAL A 200 -4.71 -11.87 12.21
N THR A 201 -3.99 -11.28 11.30
CA THR A 201 -4.03 -9.85 10.98
C THR A 201 -4.44 -9.62 9.52
N PRO A 202 -4.80 -8.38 9.12
CA PRO A 202 -5.02 -8.03 7.71
C PRO A 202 -3.86 -8.39 6.78
N LYS A 203 -2.62 -8.38 7.29
CA LYS A 203 -1.44 -8.82 6.53
C LYS A 203 -1.50 -10.30 6.18
N ASP A 204 -1.93 -11.13 7.12
CA ASP A 204 -2.07 -12.58 6.91
C ASP A 204 -3.17 -12.85 5.88
N VAL A 205 -4.28 -12.09 5.92
CA VAL A 205 -5.38 -12.18 4.93
C VAL A 205 -4.85 -11.94 3.52
N ILE A 206 -4.17 -10.82 3.29
CA ILE A 206 -3.70 -10.49 1.93
C ILE A 206 -2.59 -11.44 1.46
N LEU A 207 -1.70 -11.90 2.34
CA LEU A 207 -0.70 -12.92 1.99
C LEU A 207 -1.37 -14.24 1.60
N ALA A 208 -2.44 -14.66 2.29
CA ALA A 208 -3.21 -15.84 1.92
C ALA A 208 -3.93 -15.69 0.57
N VAL A 209 -4.49 -14.51 0.28
CA VAL A 209 -5.06 -14.19 -1.04
C VAL A 209 -4.00 -14.34 -2.13
N ILE A 210 -2.82 -13.74 -1.94
CA ILE A 210 -1.73 -13.78 -2.92
C ILE A 210 -1.21 -15.20 -3.12
N ALA A 211 -1.04 -15.97 -2.04
CA ALA A 211 -0.61 -17.35 -2.13
C ALA A 211 -1.63 -18.25 -2.88
N LYS A 212 -2.94 -17.98 -2.69
CA LYS A 212 -4.01 -18.69 -3.38
C LYS A 212 -4.11 -18.37 -4.86
N THR A 213 -3.94 -17.09 -5.23
CA THR A 213 -4.14 -16.61 -6.60
C THR A 213 -2.86 -16.59 -7.43
N GLY A 214 -1.69 -16.63 -6.76
CA GLY A 214 -0.39 -16.38 -7.38
C GLY A 214 -0.13 -14.90 -7.65
N THR A 215 1.12 -14.55 -7.95
CA THR A 215 1.57 -13.17 -8.19
C THR A 215 0.99 -12.52 -9.46
N GLY A 216 0.32 -13.26 -10.31
CA GLY A 216 -0.37 -12.79 -11.52
C GLY A 216 -1.89 -12.90 -11.48
N GLY A 217 -2.48 -13.37 -10.37
CA GLY A 217 -3.91 -13.66 -10.27
C GLY A 217 -4.83 -12.46 -10.47
N GLY A 218 -4.37 -11.25 -10.14
CA GLY A 218 -5.11 -9.99 -10.30
C GLY A 218 -4.73 -9.18 -11.55
N GLN A 219 -3.90 -9.74 -12.45
CA GLN A 219 -3.41 -8.99 -13.62
C GLN A 219 -4.56 -8.58 -14.55
N GLY A 220 -4.63 -7.27 -14.82
CA GLY A 220 -5.68 -6.68 -15.65
C GLY A 220 -6.98 -6.34 -14.91
N TYR A 221 -7.00 -6.48 -13.59
CA TYR A 221 -8.18 -6.19 -12.77
C TYR A 221 -7.99 -4.99 -11.84
N MET A 222 -9.08 -4.27 -11.62
CA MET A 222 -9.35 -3.49 -10.42
C MET A 222 -10.06 -4.41 -9.42
N VAL A 223 -9.50 -4.56 -8.22
CA VAL A 223 -9.98 -5.50 -7.21
C VAL A 223 -10.78 -4.77 -6.16
N GLU A 224 -12.00 -5.22 -5.88
CA GLU A 224 -12.78 -4.79 -4.73
C GLU A 224 -12.77 -5.87 -3.64
N TYR A 225 -12.29 -5.50 -2.46
CA TYR A 225 -12.32 -6.36 -1.28
C TYR A 225 -13.65 -6.19 -0.56
N ARG A 226 -14.35 -7.30 -0.33
CA ARG A 226 -15.73 -7.35 0.16
C ARG A 226 -15.92 -8.42 1.23
N GLY A 227 -17.04 -8.37 1.92
CA GLY A 227 -17.43 -9.34 2.93
C GLY A 227 -17.20 -8.86 4.35
N SER A 228 -17.79 -9.57 5.29
CA SER A 228 -17.86 -9.18 6.70
C SER A 228 -16.51 -9.00 7.37
N THR A 229 -15.46 -9.68 6.91
CA THR A 229 -14.10 -9.53 7.41
C THR A 229 -13.55 -8.12 7.10
N PHE A 230 -13.76 -7.61 5.89
CA PHE A 230 -13.28 -6.27 5.52
C PHE A 230 -14.12 -5.14 6.12
N GLU A 231 -15.42 -5.37 6.31
CA GLU A 231 -16.31 -4.41 6.96
C GLU A 231 -15.90 -4.17 8.42
N GLN A 232 -15.41 -5.20 9.11
CA GLN A 232 -14.96 -5.12 10.49
C GLN A 232 -13.50 -4.63 10.64
N MET A 233 -12.73 -4.55 9.54
CA MET A 233 -11.34 -4.07 9.60
C MET A 233 -11.25 -2.59 9.91
N SER A 234 -10.25 -2.21 10.72
CA SER A 234 -9.81 -0.82 10.85
C SER A 234 -9.30 -0.26 9.53
N MET A 235 -9.21 1.06 9.42
CA MET A 235 -8.65 1.69 8.23
C MET A 235 -7.19 1.28 7.97
N GLU A 236 -6.40 1.13 9.02
CA GLU A 236 -5.01 0.66 8.93
C GLU A 236 -4.94 -0.76 8.34
N GLY A 237 -5.85 -1.64 8.76
CA GLY A 237 -5.99 -2.98 8.20
C GLY A 237 -6.39 -2.96 6.72
N ARG A 238 -7.37 -2.15 6.35
CA ARG A 238 -7.81 -1.95 4.96
C ARG A 238 -6.67 -1.40 4.08
N MET A 239 -5.91 -0.44 4.60
CA MET A 239 -4.73 0.09 3.91
C MET A 239 -3.66 -0.98 3.69
N THR A 240 -3.44 -1.88 4.65
CA THR A 240 -2.51 -3.02 4.49
C THR A 240 -2.95 -3.94 3.36
N VAL A 241 -4.23 -4.29 3.28
CA VAL A 241 -4.78 -5.14 2.22
C VAL A 241 -4.66 -4.47 0.85
N CYS A 242 -5.14 -3.24 0.71
CA CYS A 242 -5.08 -2.50 -0.54
C CYS A 242 -3.64 -2.22 -1.00
N ASN A 243 -2.72 -1.95 -0.06
CA ASN A 243 -1.29 -1.77 -0.34
C ASN A 243 -0.70 -2.96 -1.11
N MET A 244 -1.04 -4.18 -0.70
CA MET A 244 -0.47 -5.39 -1.28
C MET A 244 -1.24 -5.93 -2.50
N SER A 245 -2.25 -5.25 -3.00
CA SER A 245 -2.99 -5.65 -4.20
C SER A 245 -2.09 -5.77 -5.43
N ILE A 246 -1.09 -4.91 -5.55
CA ILE A 246 -0.11 -4.98 -6.64
C ILE A 246 0.74 -6.26 -6.58
N GLU A 247 0.86 -6.91 -5.42
CA GLU A 247 1.71 -8.09 -5.25
C GLU A 247 1.12 -9.36 -5.87
N PHE A 248 -0.18 -9.36 -6.20
CA PHE A 248 -0.76 -10.39 -7.08
C PHE A 248 -1.17 -9.85 -8.47
N GLY A 249 -0.60 -8.69 -8.84
CA GLY A 249 -0.68 -8.13 -10.18
C GLY A 249 -1.88 -7.22 -10.43
N ALA A 250 -2.72 -6.94 -9.44
CA ALA A 250 -3.88 -6.06 -9.61
C ALA A 250 -3.47 -4.63 -9.98
N ARG A 251 -4.28 -3.96 -10.80
CA ARG A 251 -4.07 -2.56 -11.17
C ARG A 251 -4.32 -1.63 -9.97
N ALA A 252 -5.38 -1.92 -9.21
CA ALA A 252 -5.78 -1.23 -8.00
C ALA A 252 -6.49 -2.20 -7.07
N GLY A 253 -6.47 -1.93 -5.76
CA GLY A 253 -7.29 -2.61 -4.77
C GLY A 253 -8.13 -1.57 -4.05
N MET A 254 -9.41 -1.86 -3.83
CA MET A 254 -10.38 -0.90 -3.33
C MET A 254 -11.25 -1.55 -2.26
N ILE A 255 -11.71 -0.74 -1.30
CA ILE A 255 -12.76 -1.10 -0.35
C ILE A 255 -13.79 0.01 -0.38
N ALA A 256 -15.07 -0.35 -0.50
CA ALA A 256 -16.15 0.63 -0.51
C ALA A 256 -16.14 1.45 0.80
N PRO A 257 -16.29 2.79 0.72
CA PRO A 257 -16.28 3.63 1.91
C PRO A 257 -17.52 3.37 2.77
N ASP A 258 -17.32 3.40 4.07
CA ASP A 258 -18.34 3.17 5.10
C ASP A 258 -18.10 4.04 6.34
N GLU A 259 -18.86 3.81 7.40
CA GLU A 259 -18.75 4.55 8.66
C GLU A 259 -17.32 4.52 9.26
N THR A 260 -16.58 3.42 9.09
CA THR A 260 -15.17 3.30 9.52
C THR A 260 -14.30 4.29 8.75
N THR A 261 -14.51 4.40 7.44
CA THR A 261 -13.82 5.37 6.57
C THR A 261 -14.16 6.80 6.98
N PHE A 262 -15.45 7.08 7.20
CA PHE A 262 -15.92 8.43 7.57
C PHE A 262 -15.37 8.83 8.95
N ALA A 263 -15.41 7.94 9.93
CA ALA A 263 -14.86 8.20 11.26
C ALA A 263 -13.35 8.49 11.23
N TYR A 264 -12.60 7.78 10.37
CA TYR A 264 -11.16 8.00 10.18
C TYR A 264 -10.86 9.39 9.58
N LEU A 265 -11.64 9.84 8.59
CA LEU A 265 -11.42 11.12 7.90
C LEU A 265 -11.89 12.33 8.70
N LYS A 266 -12.89 12.17 9.57
CA LYS A 266 -13.51 13.28 10.29
C LYS A 266 -12.48 14.06 11.12
N GLY A 267 -12.38 15.37 10.84
CA GLY A 267 -11.49 16.28 11.57
C GLY A 267 -10.03 16.25 11.12
N ARG A 268 -9.68 15.52 10.08
CA ARG A 268 -8.33 15.58 9.49
C ARG A 268 -8.10 16.89 8.74
N PRO A 269 -6.83 17.37 8.67
CA PRO A 269 -6.53 18.73 8.17
C PRO A 269 -7.10 19.07 6.79
N HIS A 270 -7.09 18.12 5.86
CA HIS A 270 -7.58 18.34 4.48
C HIS A 270 -8.93 17.66 4.20
N ALA A 271 -9.55 17.03 5.19
CA ALA A 271 -10.89 16.48 5.04
C ALA A 271 -11.95 17.59 5.04
N PRO A 272 -13.08 17.41 4.34
CA PRO A 272 -14.21 18.34 4.39
C PRO A 272 -14.69 18.60 5.83
N SER A 273 -15.26 19.78 6.07
CA SER A 273 -15.79 20.16 7.37
C SER A 273 -17.10 20.94 7.25
N GLY A 274 -17.90 21.01 8.32
CA GLY A 274 -19.19 21.71 8.34
C GLY A 274 -20.15 21.12 7.30
N GLU A 275 -20.85 21.98 6.54
CA GLU A 275 -21.82 21.57 5.51
C GLU A 275 -21.18 20.74 4.38
N HIS A 276 -19.90 20.98 4.07
CA HIS A 276 -19.19 20.19 3.07
C HIS A 276 -18.94 18.76 3.54
N TRP A 277 -18.84 18.52 4.85
CA TRP A 277 -18.73 17.17 5.39
C TRP A 277 -19.98 16.35 5.12
N ASP A 278 -21.16 16.90 5.37
CA ASP A 278 -22.44 16.19 5.16
C ASP A 278 -22.66 15.86 3.68
N GLN A 279 -22.35 16.82 2.79
CA GLN A 279 -22.38 16.59 1.34
C GLN A 279 -21.39 15.52 0.89
N ALA A 280 -20.19 15.52 1.45
CA ALA A 280 -19.18 14.54 1.14
C ALA A 280 -19.62 13.12 1.58
N VAL A 281 -20.15 12.97 2.78
CA VAL A 281 -20.65 11.68 3.30
C VAL A 281 -21.81 11.16 2.43
N GLU A 282 -22.74 12.01 1.99
CA GLU A 282 -23.80 11.62 1.08
C GLU A 282 -23.24 11.09 -0.25
N TYR A 283 -22.31 11.81 -0.85
CA TYR A 283 -21.62 11.38 -2.07
C TYR A 283 -20.83 10.08 -1.85
N TRP A 284 -20.02 9.99 -0.78
CA TRP A 284 -19.22 8.81 -0.48
C TRP A 284 -20.05 7.55 -0.26
N THR A 285 -21.23 7.70 0.36
CA THR A 285 -22.17 6.59 0.57
C THR A 285 -22.71 6.05 -0.76
N SER A 286 -22.91 6.93 -1.76
CA SER A 286 -23.41 6.54 -3.08
C SER A 286 -22.41 5.75 -3.92
N LEU A 287 -21.14 5.74 -3.53
CA LEU A 287 -20.07 5.05 -4.25
C LEU A 287 -20.08 3.53 -4.07
N ARG A 288 -20.78 3.00 -3.06
CA ARG A 288 -20.85 1.54 -2.84
C ARG A 288 -21.33 0.85 -4.11
N THR A 289 -20.75 -0.33 -4.36
CA THR A 289 -21.18 -1.22 -5.43
C THR A 289 -22.66 -1.52 -5.32
N ASP A 290 -23.39 -1.42 -6.41
CA ASP A 290 -24.83 -1.70 -6.48
C ASP A 290 -25.10 -3.20 -6.23
N ASP A 291 -26.26 -3.54 -5.69
CA ASP A 291 -26.58 -4.90 -5.29
C ASP A 291 -26.63 -5.89 -6.47
N ASP A 292 -26.97 -5.40 -7.67
CA ASP A 292 -27.06 -6.15 -8.91
C ASP A 292 -25.84 -5.99 -9.83
N ALA A 293 -24.76 -5.37 -9.34
CA ALA A 293 -23.51 -5.23 -10.08
C ALA A 293 -22.79 -6.57 -10.26
N GLU A 294 -22.25 -6.81 -11.43
CA GLU A 294 -21.50 -8.02 -11.77
C GLU A 294 -19.99 -7.74 -11.81
N PHE A 295 -19.20 -8.70 -11.35
CA PHE A 295 -17.74 -8.67 -11.47
C PHE A 295 -17.29 -9.70 -12.50
N ASP A 296 -16.23 -9.38 -13.26
CA ASP A 296 -15.63 -10.30 -14.24
C ASP A 296 -14.98 -11.52 -13.60
N ALA A 297 -14.55 -11.42 -12.34
CA ALA A 297 -13.93 -12.51 -11.60
C ALA A 297 -14.22 -12.44 -10.09
N HIS A 298 -14.17 -13.63 -9.45
CA HIS A 298 -14.42 -13.78 -8.01
C HIS A 298 -13.35 -14.64 -7.35
N VAL A 299 -12.89 -14.22 -6.17
CA VAL A 299 -12.06 -15.00 -5.24
C VAL A 299 -12.73 -14.99 -3.88
N THR A 300 -12.92 -16.15 -3.28
CA THR A 300 -13.57 -16.28 -1.96
C THR A 300 -12.67 -17.01 -0.97
N LEU A 301 -12.58 -16.49 0.26
CA LEU A 301 -11.94 -17.13 1.39
C LEU A 301 -12.88 -17.13 2.60
N ASP A 302 -12.69 -18.11 3.47
CA ASP A 302 -13.32 -18.19 4.78
C ASP A 302 -12.29 -17.71 5.83
N ALA A 303 -12.60 -16.63 6.54
CA ALA A 303 -11.71 -16.06 7.56
C ALA A 303 -11.34 -17.06 8.65
N ALA A 304 -12.27 -17.96 9.05
CA ALA A 304 -12.04 -18.96 10.08
C ALA A 304 -10.95 -19.98 9.72
N THR A 305 -10.60 -20.10 8.43
CA THR A 305 -9.53 -21.00 7.96
C THR A 305 -8.15 -20.35 7.93
N LEU A 306 -8.06 -19.06 8.19
CA LEU A 306 -6.81 -18.31 8.14
C LEU A 306 -5.98 -18.52 9.41
N ALA A 307 -4.68 -18.43 9.27
CA ALA A 307 -3.72 -18.54 10.35
C ALA A 307 -2.60 -17.49 10.13
N PRO A 308 -1.76 -17.19 11.13
CA PRO A 308 -0.57 -16.37 10.93
C PRO A 308 0.25 -16.89 9.75
N PHE A 309 0.58 -16.01 8.81
CA PHE A 309 1.10 -16.36 7.49
C PHE A 309 2.50 -15.78 7.27
N VAL A 310 3.40 -16.54 6.62
CA VAL A 310 4.75 -16.08 6.32
C VAL A 310 5.16 -16.50 4.91
N THR A 311 6.03 -15.71 4.27
CA THR A 311 6.63 -16.13 3.00
C THR A 311 7.89 -16.97 3.26
N TRP A 312 8.03 -18.08 2.52
CA TRP A 312 9.19 -18.97 2.59
C TRP A 312 10.16 -18.76 1.42
N GLY A 313 9.72 -18.10 0.36
CA GLY A 313 10.48 -17.92 -0.87
C GLY A 313 10.82 -16.47 -1.18
N THR A 314 10.97 -16.15 -2.46
CA THR A 314 11.45 -14.87 -2.99
C THR A 314 10.37 -13.99 -3.61
N ASN A 315 9.11 -14.32 -3.41
CA ASN A 315 7.97 -13.50 -3.79
C ASN A 315 6.78 -13.74 -2.85
N PRO A 316 5.80 -12.81 -2.76
CA PRO A 316 4.67 -12.94 -1.84
C PRO A 316 3.74 -14.13 -2.10
N GLY A 317 3.72 -14.68 -3.33
CA GLY A 317 2.97 -15.89 -3.66
C GLY A 317 3.59 -17.18 -3.09
N GLN A 318 4.83 -17.13 -2.64
CA GLN A 318 5.53 -18.23 -1.99
C GLN A 318 5.39 -18.12 -0.47
N GLY A 319 4.16 -18.22 0.01
CA GLY A 319 3.79 -18.14 1.42
C GLY A 319 3.04 -19.38 1.89
N ALA A 320 3.02 -19.55 3.21
CA ALA A 320 2.28 -20.63 3.90
C ALA A 320 1.92 -20.22 5.34
N PRO A 321 0.92 -20.85 5.96
CA PRO A 321 0.68 -20.74 7.39
C PRO A 321 1.94 -21.05 8.21
N LEU A 322 2.22 -20.25 9.23
CA LEU A 322 3.41 -20.42 10.08
C LEU A 322 3.50 -21.79 10.76
N SER A 323 2.38 -22.48 10.91
CA SER A 323 2.30 -23.83 11.48
C SER A 323 2.77 -24.94 10.52
N GLU A 324 3.00 -24.62 9.25
CA GLU A 324 3.36 -25.57 8.22
C GLU A 324 4.87 -25.71 8.03
N THR A 325 5.24 -26.57 7.09
CA THR A 325 6.61 -26.74 6.61
C THR A 325 6.79 -26.12 5.23
N ILE A 326 8.03 -25.85 4.86
CA ILE A 326 8.38 -25.40 3.50
C ILE A 326 7.89 -26.47 2.49
N PRO A 327 7.10 -26.10 1.48
CA PRO A 327 6.60 -27.03 0.48
C PRO A 327 7.73 -27.72 -0.29
N ASP A 328 7.51 -28.99 -0.67
CA ASP A 328 8.41 -29.68 -1.59
C ASP A 328 8.15 -29.16 -3.01
N PRO A 329 9.18 -28.64 -3.74
CA PRO A 329 9.03 -28.25 -5.12
C PRO A 329 8.41 -29.32 -6.02
N ALA A 330 8.65 -30.60 -5.74
CA ALA A 330 8.06 -31.71 -6.47
C ALA A 330 6.53 -31.82 -6.34
N SER A 331 5.92 -31.17 -5.34
CA SER A 331 4.47 -31.13 -5.15
C SER A 331 3.73 -30.17 -6.09
N PHE A 332 4.44 -29.24 -6.75
CA PHE A 332 3.83 -28.30 -7.68
C PHE A 332 3.56 -28.99 -9.03
N ALA A 333 2.31 -28.91 -9.49
CA ALA A 333 1.88 -29.53 -10.75
C ALA A 333 2.47 -28.78 -11.97
N ASP A 334 2.62 -27.44 -11.87
CA ASP A 334 3.21 -26.61 -12.92
C ASP A 334 4.73 -26.62 -12.85
N GLU A 335 5.37 -26.88 -14.00
CA GLU A 335 6.83 -26.97 -14.08
C GLU A 335 7.52 -25.64 -13.80
N SER A 336 6.94 -24.52 -14.22
CA SER A 336 7.51 -23.19 -13.96
C SER A 336 7.44 -22.84 -12.47
N ALA A 337 6.36 -23.20 -11.81
CA ALA A 337 6.21 -23.03 -10.35
C ALA A 337 7.22 -23.91 -9.59
N ARG A 338 7.45 -25.16 -10.04
CA ARG A 338 8.47 -26.05 -9.45
C ARG A 338 9.87 -25.45 -9.58
N VAL A 339 10.26 -25.04 -10.77
CA VAL A 339 11.59 -24.42 -11.01
C VAL A 339 11.74 -23.12 -10.22
N ALA A 340 10.68 -22.30 -10.13
CA ALA A 340 10.70 -21.08 -9.31
C ALA A 340 10.88 -21.39 -7.81
N ALA A 341 10.21 -22.43 -7.31
CA ALA A 341 10.36 -22.89 -5.92
C ALA A 341 11.77 -23.38 -5.62
N GLU A 342 12.36 -24.21 -6.51
CA GLU A 342 13.74 -24.70 -6.39
C GLU A 342 14.75 -23.55 -6.31
N LYS A 343 14.62 -22.54 -7.20
CA LYS A 343 15.48 -21.34 -7.20
C LYS A 343 15.29 -20.53 -5.92
N ALA A 344 14.04 -20.32 -5.48
CA ALA A 344 13.74 -19.59 -4.27
C ALA A 344 14.36 -20.25 -3.04
N LEU A 345 14.23 -21.58 -2.89
CA LEU A 345 14.83 -22.32 -1.79
C LEU A 345 16.37 -22.24 -1.80
N ALA A 346 16.99 -22.35 -2.98
CA ALA A 346 18.42 -22.19 -3.14
C ALA A 346 18.90 -20.79 -2.70
N TYR A 347 18.20 -19.71 -3.14
CA TYR A 347 18.52 -18.34 -2.73
C TYR A 347 18.29 -18.13 -1.23
N MET A 348 17.15 -18.58 -0.72
CA MET A 348 16.81 -18.46 0.70
C MET A 348 17.69 -19.36 1.59
N GLY A 349 18.43 -20.31 1.02
CA GLY A 349 19.24 -21.27 1.79
C GLY A 349 18.38 -22.12 2.71
N LEU A 350 17.24 -22.59 2.20
CA LEU A 350 16.26 -23.40 2.91
C LEU A 350 16.03 -24.74 2.20
N SER A 351 15.52 -25.72 2.93
CA SER A 351 15.22 -27.05 2.41
C SER A 351 13.72 -27.34 2.53
N ALA A 352 13.18 -28.06 1.54
CA ALA A 352 11.81 -28.58 1.61
C ALA A 352 11.61 -29.40 2.90
N GLY A 353 10.40 -29.33 3.46
CA GLY A 353 10.02 -30.03 4.68
C GLY A 353 10.54 -29.39 5.98
N THR A 354 11.35 -28.31 5.93
CA THR A 354 11.77 -27.56 7.12
C THR A 354 10.54 -26.89 7.75
N PRO A 355 10.27 -27.09 9.05
CA PRO A 355 9.20 -26.35 9.74
C PRO A 355 9.50 -24.85 9.71
N LEU A 356 8.49 -24.03 9.34
CA LEU A 356 8.67 -22.58 9.25
C LEU A 356 9.13 -21.97 10.58
N ARG A 357 8.67 -22.50 11.70
CA ARG A 357 9.06 -22.08 13.07
C ARG A 357 10.52 -22.38 13.44
N GLU A 358 11.24 -23.19 12.66
CA GLU A 358 12.68 -23.44 12.89
C GLU A 358 13.59 -22.45 12.14
N ILE A 359 13.03 -21.60 11.30
CA ILE A 359 13.79 -20.62 10.51
C ILE A 359 14.27 -19.48 11.40
N ARG A 360 15.55 -19.42 11.65
CA ARG A 360 16.21 -18.35 12.42
C ARG A 360 16.30 -17.08 11.58
N VAL A 361 16.29 -15.93 12.26
CA VAL A 361 16.45 -14.62 11.65
C VAL A 361 17.58 -13.84 12.31
N ASP A 362 18.23 -12.97 11.55
CA ASP A 362 19.28 -12.06 12.01
C ASP A 362 18.73 -10.66 12.28
N THR A 363 17.66 -10.30 11.54
CA THR A 363 17.07 -8.96 11.59
C THR A 363 15.54 -9.05 11.60
N VAL A 364 14.90 -8.16 12.35
CA VAL A 364 13.45 -7.94 12.31
C VAL A 364 13.19 -6.49 11.94
N PHE A 365 12.30 -6.27 11.00
CA PHE A 365 11.89 -4.94 10.55
C PHE A 365 10.38 -4.74 10.74
N VAL A 366 10.02 -3.72 11.52
CA VAL A 366 8.65 -3.22 11.68
C VAL A 366 8.58 -1.82 11.11
N GLY A 367 7.81 -1.64 10.03
CA GLY A 367 7.74 -0.38 9.30
C GLY A 367 7.12 -0.53 7.93
N SER A 368 7.50 0.35 6.98
CA SER A 368 6.98 0.38 5.60
C SER A 368 5.60 1.04 5.48
N CYS A 369 5.23 1.43 4.26
CA CYS A 369 3.86 1.86 3.95
C CYS A 369 2.80 0.79 4.22
N THR A 370 3.20 -0.47 4.32
CA THR A 370 2.31 -1.59 4.62
C THR A 370 1.92 -1.61 6.10
N ASN A 371 2.92 -1.58 7.01
CA ASN A 371 2.71 -1.78 8.45
C ASN A 371 3.62 -0.87 9.31
N GLY A 372 3.67 0.41 8.98
CA GLY A 372 4.35 1.44 9.79
C GLY A 372 3.39 2.46 10.41
N ARG A 373 2.09 2.14 10.52
CA ARG A 373 1.06 3.01 11.11
C ARG A 373 0.95 2.78 12.61
N ILE A 374 0.20 3.66 13.29
CA ILE A 374 0.12 3.61 14.75
C ILE A 374 -0.46 2.28 15.29
N GLU A 375 -1.45 1.68 14.63
CA GLU A 375 -1.99 0.39 15.04
C GLU A 375 -0.97 -0.74 14.91
N ASP A 376 -0.17 -0.74 13.85
CA ASP A 376 0.90 -1.72 13.64
C ASP A 376 1.94 -1.66 14.76
N LEU A 377 2.33 -0.42 15.16
CA LEU A 377 3.27 -0.19 16.24
C LEU A 377 2.69 -0.61 17.60
N ARG A 378 1.41 -0.29 17.86
CA ARG A 378 0.72 -0.74 19.08
C ARG A 378 0.64 -2.27 19.15
N ALA A 379 0.30 -2.92 18.04
CA ALA A 379 0.23 -4.38 17.97
C ALA A 379 1.60 -5.03 18.25
N ALA A 380 2.65 -4.56 17.59
CA ALA A 380 4.02 -5.05 17.81
C ALA A 380 4.51 -4.76 19.24
N ALA A 381 4.23 -3.55 19.78
CA ALA A 381 4.59 -3.18 21.15
C ALA A 381 3.86 -4.05 22.20
N GLY A 382 2.60 -4.39 21.96
CA GLY A 382 1.83 -5.27 22.84
C GLY A 382 2.45 -6.67 22.98
N VAL A 383 3.03 -7.19 21.88
CA VAL A 383 3.72 -8.49 21.90
C VAL A 383 5.08 -8.42 22.59
N ILE A 384 5.87 -7.39 22.30
CA ILE A 384 7.26 -7.32 22.81
C ILE A 384 7.35 -6.77 24.23
N ASN A 385 6.27 -6.18 24.75
CA ASN A 385 6.24 -5.57 26.09
C ASN A 385 6.59 -6.61 27.18
N GLY A 386 7.60 -6.30 28.00
CA GLY A 386 8.10 -7.20 29.04
C GLY A 386 9.09 -8.27 28.56
N HIS A 387 9.32 -8.37 27.25
CA HIS A 387 10.29 -9.26 26.64
C HIS A 387 11.57 -8.52 26.21
N LYS A 388 12.54 -9.27 25.74
CA LYS A 388 13.77 -8.77 25.13
C LYS A 388 13.92 -9.33 23.72
N VAL A 389 14.48 -8.54 22.84
CA VAL A 389 14.95 -9.03 21.54
C VAL A 389 16.01 -10.11 21.80
N ALA A 390 15.91 -11.24 21.10
CA ALA A 390 16.81 -12.37 21.23
C ALA A 390 18.25 -11.98 20.94
N ASP A 391 19.20 -12.62 21.64
CA ASP A 391 20.62 -12.40 21.42
C ASP A 391 21.00 -12.68 19.95
N GLY A 392 21.70 -11.74 19.33
CA GLY A 392 22.13 -11.82 17.94
C GLY A 392 21.09 -11.37 16.92
N VAL A 393 19.87 -11.00 17.36
CA VAL A 393 18.84 -10.41 16.48
C VAL A 393 18.88 -8.88 16.58
N ARG A 394 18.87 -8.21 15.44
CA ARG A 394 18.69 -6.77 15.33
C ARG A 394 17.25 -6.45 15.01
N MET A 395 16.59 -5.61 15.80
CA MET A 395 15.21 -5.17 15.51
C MET A 395 15.16 -3.67 15.20
N LEU A 396 14.64 -3.32 14.02
CA LEU A 396 14.39 -1.93 13.61
C LEU A 396 12.89 -1.66 13.66
N VAL A 397 12.51 -0.55 14.29
CA VAL A 397 11.13 -0.06 14.32
C VAL A 397 11.09 1.34 13.71
N VAL A 398 10.40 1.47 12.58
CA VAL A 398 10.40 2.68 11.75
C VAL A 398 8.96 3.16 11.56
N PRO A 399 8.56 4.25 12.23
CA PRO A 399 7.25 4.88 12.01
C PRO A 399 7.07 5.31 10.54
N GLY A 400 5.86 5.18 10.02
CA GLY A 400 5.57 5.51 8.63
C GLY A 400 5.54 7.02 8.33
N SER A 401 5.40 7.87 9.37
CA SER A 401 5.46 9.33 9.27
C SER A 401 5.92 9.96 10.57
N MET A 402 6.30 11.24 10.51
CA MET A 402 6.66 12.00 11.72
C MET A 402 5.47 12.15 12.67
N ARG A 403 4.25 12.28 12.16
CA ARG A 403 3.03 12.29 13.01
C ARG A 403 2.81 10.97 13.71
N VAL A 404 2.99 9.82 13.03
CA VAL A 404 2.93 8.50 13.67
C VAL A 404 4.01 8.36 14.73
N ARG A 405 5.22 8.86 14.45
CA ARG A 405 6.32 8.83 15.40
C ARG A 405 6.00 9.62 16.69
N VAL A 406 5.55 10.85 16.53
CA VAL A 406 5.17 11.71 17.68
C VAL A 406 4.05 11.06 18.49
N GLN A 407 3.00 10.55 17.83
CA GLN A 407 1.92 9.86 18.52
C GLN A 407 2.41 8.61 19.26
N ALA A 408 3.28 7.81 18.65
CA ALA A 408 3.84 6.62 19.28
C ALA A 408 4.70 6.98 20.51
N GLU A 409 5.45 8.07 20.47
CA GLU A 409 6.24 8.60 21.60
C GLU A 409 5.32 9.15 22.72
N GLU A 410 4.25 9.85 22.38
CA GLU A 410 3.24 10.30 23.35
C GLU A 410 2.55 9.14 24.06
N GLU A 411 2.36 8.01 23.37
CA GLU A 411 1.82 6.77 23.91
C GLU A 411 2.87 5.91 24.64
N GLY A 412 4.16 6.27 24.59
CA GLY A 412 5.26 5.56 25.24
C GLY A 412 5.68 4.28 24.53
N LEU A 413 5.29 4.08 23.25
CA LEU A 413 5.65 2.89 22.49
C LEU A 413 7.14 2.82 22.19
N ASP A 414 7.80 3.96 21.99
CA ASP A 414 9.25 4.07 21.81
C ASP A 414 10.02 3.53 23.03
N ALA A 415 9.52 3.83 24.23
CA ALA A 415 10.10 3.32 25.49
C ALA A 415 9.95 1.79 25.58
N VAL A 416 8.81 1.22 25.16
CA VAL A 416 8.58 -0.24 25.13
C VAL A 416 9.60 -0.91 24.20
N PHE A 417 9.71 -0.42 22.97
CA PHE A 417 10.66 -0.99 21.97
C PHE A 417 12.11 -0.84 22.41
N THR A 418 12.50 0.34 22.88
CA THR A 418 13.87 0.59 23.36
C THR A 418 14.20 -0.26 24.59
N ALA A 419 13.27 -0.40 25.53
CA ALA A 419 13.45 -1.28 26.69
C ALA A 419 13.63 -2.74 26.27
N ALA A 420 12.98 -3.19 25.21
CA ALA A 420 13.18 -4.52 24.66
C ALA A 420 14.53 -4.71 23.95
N GLY A 421 15.23 -3.63 23.59
CA GLY A 421 16.49 -3.64 22.84
C GLY A 421 16.32 -3.40 21.34
N ALA A 422 15.14 -2.95 20.89
CA ALA A 422 14.93 -2.55 19.50
C ALA A 422 15.45 -1.14 19.22
N GLU A 423 15.78 -0.87 17.96
CA GLU A 423 16.21 0.43 17.48
C GLU A 423 15.01 1.27 17.05
N TRP A 424 14.67 2.32 17.81
CA TRP A 424 13.65 3.29 17.45
C TRP A 424 14.20 4.30 16.45
N ARG A 425 13.54 4.45 15.29
CA ARG A 425 14.06 5.17 14.14
C ARG A 425 13.22 6.40 13.78
N GLN A 426 13.75 7.26 12.91
CA GLN A 426 13.01 8.33 12.26
C GLN A 426 12.11 7.76 11.16
N ALA A 427 11.10 8.57 10.75
CA ALA A 427 10.15 8.17 9.71
C ALA A 427 10.80 8.06 8.33
N GLY A 428 10.39 7.06 7.55
CA GLY A 428 10.84 6.82 6.18
C GLY A 428 10.59 5.39 5.72
N CYS A 429 10.92 5.10 4.46
CA CYS A 429 10.79 3.74 3.89
C CYS A 429 11.80 2.74 4.45
N SER A 430 12.98 3.20 4.91
CA SER A 430 13.98 2.34 5.56
C SER A 430 14.29 1.07 4.76
N MET A 431 14.27 -0.09 5.41
CA MET A 431 14.56 -1.39 4.78
C MET A 431 13.53 -1.81 3.72
N CYS A 432 12.37 -1.15 3.58
CA CYS A 432 11.35 -1.58 2.61
C CYS A 432 11.90 -1.66 1.18
N LEU A 433 12.76 -0.72 0.77
CA LEU A 433 13.40 -0.69 -0.54
C LEU A 433 14.95 -0.80 -0.48
N GLY A 434 15.56 -0.55 0.68
CA GLY A 434 17.01 -0.61 0.84
C GLY A 434 17.77 0.45 0.01
N MET A 435 17.17 1.60 -0.25
CA MET A 435 17.80 2.75 -0.94
C MET A 435 18.45 3.76 0.02
N ASN A 436 18.58 3.40 1.27
CA ASN A 436 19.14 4.16 2.38
C ASN A 436 20.11 3.27 3.18
N PRO A 437 20.73 3.74 4.27
CA PRO A 437 21.67 2.94 5.04
C PRO A 437 21.10 1.69 5.71
N ASP A 438 19.78 1.58 5.85
CA ASP A 438 19.12 0.44 6.48
C ASP A 438 19.02 -0.73 5.50
N GLN A 439 20.06 -1.56 5.47
CA GLN A 439 20.16 -2.71 4.55
C GLN A 439 20.60 -3.96 5.30
N LEU A 440 20.23 -5.11 4.75
CA LEU A 440 20.79 -6.41 5.14
C LEU A 440 22.16 -6.61 4.52
N ALA A 441 23.05 -7.21 5.26
CA ALA A 441 24.29 -7.73 4.71
C ALA A 441 24.04 -9.02 3.88
N PRO A 442 24.96 -9.39 2.96
CA PRO A 442 24.82 -10.61 2.18
C PRO A 442 24.69 -11.85 3.07
N GLY A 443 23.63 -12.61 2.86
CA GLY A 443 23.33 -13.83 3.63
C GLY A 443 22.47 -13.60 4.86
N GLU A 444 22.35 -12.36 5.36
CA GLU A 444 21.42 -12.06 6.46
C GLU A 444 19.97 -12.35 6.09
N ARG A 445 19.22 -12.79 7.10
CA ARG A 445 17.81 -13.15 6.99
C ARG A 445 16.96 -12.22 7.84
N SER A 446 15.90 -11.66 7.25
CA SER A 446 14.95 -10.83 7.98
C SER A 446 13.56 -11.39 8.02
N ALA A 447 12.85 -11.16 9.13
CA ALA A 447 11.39 -11.13 9.21
C ALA A 447 10.95 -9.66 9.09
N SER A 448 10.10 -9.36 8.11
CA SER A 448 9.83 -7.97 7.73
C SER A 448 8.34 -7.72 7.49
N THR A 449 7.84 -6.62 8.00
CA THR A 449 6.47 -6.15 7.73
C THR A 449 6.35 -5.38 6.42
N SER A 450 7.41 -5.34 5.59
CA SER A 450 7.35 -4.76 4.24
C SER A 450 6.41 -5.56 3.30
N ASN A 451 6.30 -5.12 2.07
CA ASN A 451 5.35 -5.67 1.09
C ASN A 451 5.99 -6.60 0.06
N ARG A 452 7.29 -6.49 -0.17
CA ARG A 452 8.04 -7.27 -1.18
C ARG A 452 9.28 -7.92 -0.61
N ASN A 453 9.61 -9.12 -1.12
CA ASN A 453 10.75 -9.91 -0.68
C ASN A 453 11.54 -10.54 -1.84
N PHE A 454 11.52 -9.94 -3.03
CA PHE A 454 12.35 -10.45 -4.12
C PHE A 454 13.86 -10.36 -3.78
N GLU A 455 14.66 -11.13 -4.49
CA GLU A 455 16.10 -11.25 -4.26
C GLU A 455 16.79 -9.88 -4.16
N GLY A 456 17.45 -9.62 -3.03
CA GLY A 456 18.20 -8.37 -2.79
C GLY A 456 17.34 -7.14 -2.48
N ARG A 457 16.02 -7.25 -2.30
CA ARG A 457 15.12 -6.11 -2.01
C ARG A 457 15.54 -5.27 -0.83
N GLN A 458 15.96 -5.89 0.26
CA GLN A 458 16.41 -5.24 1.51
C GLN A 458 17.93 -5.14 1.64
N GLY A 459 18.67 -5.37 0.57
CA GLY A 459 20.12 -5.39 0.52
C GLY A 459 20.64 -6.55 -0.34
N LYS A 460 21.73 -6.35 -1.03
CA LYS A 460 22.29 -7.35 -1.96
C LYS A 460 22.61 -8.66 -1.23
N GLY A 461 21.94 -9.75 -1.64
CA GLY A 461 22.10 -11.09 -1.04
C GLY A 461 21.33 -11.26 0.29
N GLY A 462 20.56 -10.28 0.72
CA GLY A 462 19.65 -10.37 1.86
C GLY A 462 18.47 -11.29 1.57
N ARG A 463 17.96 -11.97 2.59
CA ARG A 463 16.87 -12.95 2.54
C ARG A 463 15.71 -12.47 3.39
N THR A 464 14.54 -12.24 2.80
CA THR A 464 13.43 -11.60 3.50
C THR A 464 12.19 -12.51 3.54
N HIS A 465 11.65 -12.69 4.74
CA HIS A 465 10.33 -13.28 4.98
C HIS A 465 9.34 -12.16 5.28
N LEU A 466 8.25 -12.08 4.54
CA LEU A 466 7.15 -11.17 4.84
C LEU A 466 6.31 -11.77 5.96
N VAL A 467 6.03 -10.94 6.96
CA VAL A 467 5.29 -11.32 8.16
C VAL A 467 4.38 -10.17 8.61
N SER A 468 3.40 -10.48 9.47
CA SER A 468 2.58 -9.47 10.15
C SER A 468 3.35 -8.79 11.30
N PRO A 469 2.89 -7.60 11.79
CA PRO A 469 3.50 -6.95 12.96
C PRO A 469 3.56 -7.84 14.21
N LEU A 470 2.53 -8.65 14.44
CA LEU A 470 2.49 -9.59 15.56
C LEU A 470 3.58 -10.68 15.43
N VAL A 471 3.67 -11.28 14.25
CA VAL A 471 4.69 -12.31 13.94
C VAL A 471 6.09 -11.69 13.97
N ALA A 472 6.28 -10.47 13.46
CA ALA A 472 7.56 -9.77 13.51
C ALA A 472 8.04 -9.58 14.96
N ALA A 473 7.18 -9.07 15.84
CA ALA A 473 7.52 -8.85 17.25
C ALA A 473 7.80 -10.16 17.98
N ALA A 474 6.97 -11.19 17.78
CA ALA A 474 7.22 -12.51 18.38
C ALA A 474 8.52 -13.14 17.87
N THR A 475 8.80 -13.01 16.57
CA THR A 475 10.05 -13.47 15.96
C THR A 475 11.28 -12.76 16.54
N ALA A 476 11.17 -11.45 16.83
CA ALA A 476 12.28 -10.72 17.47
C ALA A 476 12.60 -11.26 18.86
N VAL A 477 11.58 -11.69 19.62
CA VAL A 477 11.75 -12.28 20.96
C VAL A 477 12.31 -13.72 20.86
N ALA A 478 11.78 -14.52 19.93
CA ALA A 478 12.14 -15.93 19.80
C ALA A 478 13.48 -16.17 19.08
N GLY A 479 13.93 -15.24 18.21
CA GLY A 479 15.11 -15.41 17.33
C GLY A 479 14.88 -16.32 16.12
N HIS A 480 13.66 -16.78 15.94
CA HIS A 480 13.18 -17.57 14.79
C HIS A 480 11.73 -17.20 14.48
N LEU A 481 11.20 -17.60 13.32
CA LEU A 481 9.81 -17.29 12.97
C LEU A 481 8.85 -17.82 14.03
N ALA A 482 8.09 -16.94 14.66
CA ALA A 482 7.19 -17.25 15.75
C ALA A 482 5.94 -16.34 15.73
N SER A 483 4.86 -16.82 16.31
CA SER A 483 3.64 -16.06 16.61
C SER A 483 3.56 -15.72 18.09
N PRO A 484 2.70 -14.77 18.51
CA PRO A 484 2.51 -14.49 19.95
C PRO A 484 2.15 -15.70 20.81
N ALA A 485 1.48 -16.69 20.22
CA ALA A 485 1.13 -17.92 20.91
C ALA A 485 2.33 -18.83 21.23
N ASP A 486 3.50 -18.52 20.69
CA ASP A 486 4.74 -19.29 20.91
C ASP A 486 5.61 -18.68 22.04
N LEU A 487 5.23 -17.51 22.58
CA LEU A 487 5.89 -16.84 23.70
C LEU A 487 5.22 -17.17 25.02
#